data_c94b321d1b746a1435e402632a16c247
#
_entry.id   c94b321d1b746a1435e402632a16c247
#
_cell.length_a   1.000
_cell.length_b   1.000
_cell.length_c   1.000
_cell.angle_alpha   90.00
_cell.angle_beta   90.00
_cell.angle_gamma   90.00
#
_symmetry.space_group_name_H-M   'P 1'
#
loop_
_entity.id
_entity.type
_entity.pdbx_description
1 polymer ?
#
loop_
_entity_poly.entity_id
_entity_poly.type
_entity_poly.pdbx_seq_one_letter_code
_entity_poly.pdbx_strand_id
1 'polypeptide(L)'
;GCLVIPAFDEIFEPLHRQLTSLASADVLIILVINAPEDANPRAIADTQMLLKQLYEQDYDHVIVVDRASDGLRLNPKHGVGLARKIGCDLALALRFAGRLRSDWLLQSDADVVFPAGYADLLQACSSDDSAGARIFPHRHYSSDPTLHYAGQLYDQHMSYYVAGLAMAGSRYAHHSLGSSVAVHAKSYAAVRGYPKRSAGEDFYLLNKLRKLAPVQRLQGPTLSI
;
A
#
# COMPACT_ATOMS: atom_id res chain seq x y z
N GLY A 1 -0.51 9.51 -11.06
CA GLY A 1 -0.87 9.04 -9.71
C GLY A 1 0.31 9.01 -8.75
N CYS A 2 0.07 8.57 -7.51
CA CYS A 2 1.14 8.35 -6.53
C CYS A 2 0.89 7.04 -5.78
N LEU A 3 1.88 6.15 -5.77
CA LEU A 3 1.85 4.85 -5.12
C LEU A 3 2.84 4.85 -3.95
N VAL A 4 2.38 4.50 -2.76
CA VAL A 4 3.18 4.39 -1.54
C VAL A 4 3.45 2.92 -1.26
N ILE A 5 4.72 2.57 -1.11
CA ILE A 5 5.19 1.21 -0.80
C ILE A 5 6.11 1.27 0.42
N PRO A 6 5.71 0.74 1.59
CA PRO A 6 6.66 0.46 2.66
C PRO A 6 7.46 -0.80 2.34
N ALA A 7 8.75 -0.82 2.69
CA ALA A 7 9.62 -1.97 2.49
C ALA A 7 10.54 -2.16 3.70
N PHE A 8 10.58 -3.39 4.22
CA PHE A 8 11.42 -3.82 5.31
C PHE A 8 11.86 -5.27 5.10
N ASP A 9 13.16 -5.53 5.15
CA ASP A 9 13.74 -6.88 4.97
C ASP A 9 13.39 -7.52 3.61
N GLU A 10 13.35 -6.67 2.58
CA GLU A 10 12.99 -7.08 1.22
C GLU A 10 14.23 -7.39 0.37
N ILE A 11 14.06 -8.23 -0.64
CA ILE A 11 15.10 -8.57 -1.59
C ILE A 11 15.12 -7.56 -2.74
N PHE A 12 16.30 -7.06 -3.12
CA PHE A 12 16.44 -6.02 -4.14
C PHE A 12 15.86 -6.42 -5.51
N GLU A 13 16.21 -7.58 -6.05
CA GLU A 13 15.86 -7.97 -7.42
C GLU A 13 14.34 -8.07 -7.68
N PRO A 14 13.51 -8.68 -6.81
CA PRO A 14 12.06 -8.66 -6.97
C PRO A 14 11.50 -7.24 -6.92
N LEU A 15 11.94 -6.43 -5.94
CA LEU A 15 11.49 -5.05 -5.78
C LEU A 15 11.90 -4.18 -6.97
N HIS A 16 13.15 -4.29 -7.44
CA HIS A 16 13.64 -3.58 -8.62
C HIS A 16 12.80 -3.88 -9.87
N ARG A 17 12.49 -5.16 -10.12
CA ARG A 17 11.61 -5.56 -11.24
C ARG A 17 10.21 -4.97 -11.10
N GLN A 18 9.65 -4.95 -9.89
CA GLN A 18 8.35 -4.35 -9.60
C GLN A 18 8.37 -2.84 -9.91
N LEU A 19 9.35 -2.10 -9.39
CA LEU A 19 9.49 -0.66 -9.64
C LEU A 19 9.64 -0.37 -11.14
N THR A 20 10.49 -1.11 -11.83
CA THR A 20 10.73 -0.96 -13.27
C THR A 20 9.48 -1.25 -14.10
N SER A 21 8.67 -2.23 -13.71
CA SER A 21 7.42 -2.57 -14.41
C SER A 21 6.39 -1.44 -14.37
N LEU A 22 6.49 -0.54 -13.40
CA LEU A 22 5.60 0.59 -13.22
C LEU A 22 6.10 1.89 -13.87
N ALA A 23 7.30 1.90 -14.45
CA ALA A 23 7.90 3.11 -15.05
C ALA A 23 7.02 3.75 -16.14
N SER A 24 6.26 2.94 -16.89
CA SER A 24 5.34 3.42 -17.93
C SER A 24 3.93 3.78 -17.44
N ALA A 25 3.63 3.62 -16.16
CA ALA A 25 2.27 3.74 -15.63
C ALA A 25 1.85 5.16 -15.22
N ASP A 26 2.64 6.20 -15.53
CA ASP A 26 2.42 7.60 -15.09
C ASP A 26 2.12 7.69 -13.57
N VAL A 27 2.89 6.97 -12.79
CA VAL A 27 2.77 6.92 -11.34
C VAL A 27 4.09 7.27 -10.67
N LEU A 28 4.06 8.23 -9.74
CA LEU A 28 5.17 8.48 -8.83
C LEU A 28 5.13 7.46 -7.71
N ILE A 29 6.23 6.76 -7.46
CA ILE A 29 6.35 5.81 -6.36
C ILE A 29 7.06 6.49 -5.19
N ILE A 30 6.48 6.44 -4.00
CA ILE A 30 7.12 6.81 -2.74
C ILE A 30 7.44 5.51 -2.01
N LEU A 31 8.71 5.12 -2.06
CA LEU A 31 9.23 3.91 -1.45
C LEU A 31 9.80 4.25 -0.07
N VAL A 32 9.13 3.80 0.98
CA VAL A 32 9.56 4.05 2.37
C VAL A 32 10.34 2.84 2.87
N ILE A 33 11.66 2.92 2.80
CA ILE A 33 12.55 1.87 3.35
C ILE A 33 12.62 2.08 4.86
N ASN A 34 12.03 1.16 5.60
CA ASN A 34 11.85 1.31 7.04
C ASN A 34 12.38 0.10 7.81
N ALA A 35 12.89 0.33 9.01
CA ALA A 35 13.22 -0.71 9.98
C ALA A 35 12.74 -0.29 11.37
N PRO A 36 12.18 -1.21 12.18
CA PRO A 36 11.95 -0.96 13.61
C PRO A 36 13.29 -0.84 14.37
N GLU A 37 13.30 -0.04 15.45
CA GLU A 37 14.49 0.13 16.29
C GLU A 37 14.97 -1.18 16.94
N ASP A 38 14.04 -2.09 17.23
CA ASP A 38 14.27 -3.38 17.88
C ASP A 38 14.28 -4.58 16.90
N ALA A 39 14.37 -4.32 15.60
CA ALA A 39 14.45 -5.38 14.61
C ALA A 39 15.72 -6.20 14.75
N ASN A 40 15.68 -7.45 14.26
CA ASN A 40 16.86 -8.31 14.20
C ASN A 40 18.01 -7.58 13.49
N PRO A 41 19.25 -7.56 14.04
CA PRO A 41 20.39 -6.87 13.43
C PRO A 41 20.67 -7.29 11.98
N ARG A 42 20.39 -8.54 11.60
CA ARG A 42 20.54 -9.02 10.22
C ARG A 42 19.50 -8.37 9.31
N ALA A 43 18.22 -8.36 9.70
CA ALA A 43 17.16 -7.71 8.93
C ALA A 43 17.42 -6.21 8.76
N ILE A 44 17.98 -5.54 9.79
CA ILE A 44 18.42 -4.14 9.68
C ILE A 44 19.51 -4.00 8.62
N ALA A 45 20.55 -4.86 8.68
CA ALA A 45 21.66 -4.81 7.73
C ALA A 45 21.21 -5.10 6.29
N ASP A 46 20.33 -6.09 6.11
CA ASP A 46 19.76 -6.45 4.80
C ASP A 46 18.91 -5.26 4.25
N THR A 47 18.13 -4.59 5.10
CA THR A 47 17.36 -3.39 4.72
C THR A 47 18.24 -2.20 4.38
N GLN A 48 19.36 -2.02 5.10
CA GLN A 48 20.34 -0.95 4.77
C GLN A 48 21.09 -1.25 3.47
N MET A 49 21.38 -2.53 3.18
CA MET A 49 21.94 -2.95 1.91
C MET A 49 20.96 -2.68 0.76
N LEU A 50 19.68 -3.01 0.94
CA LEU A 50 18.62 -2.68 -0.01
C LEU A 50 18.57 -1.17 -0.29
N LEU A 51 18.60 -0.34 0.75
CA LEU A 51 18.59 1.11 0.63
C LEU A 51 19.79 1.61 -0.22
N LYS A 52 20.98 1.08 0.01
CA LYS A 52 22.17 1.41 -0.77
C LYS A 52 22.01 1.04 -2.24
N GLN A 53 21.56 -0.19 -2.52
CA GLN A 53 21.31 -0.66 -3.89
C GLN A 53 20.28 0.20 -4.62
N LEU A 54 19.24 0.67 -3.93
CA LEU A 54 18.22 1.56 -4.49
C LEU A 54 18.78 2.94 -4.84
N TYR A 55 19.69 3.49 -4.03
CA TYR A 55 20.36 4.77 -4.34
C TYR A 55 21.37 4.69 -5.50
N GLU A 56 21.82 3.49 -5.84
CA GLU A 56 22.68 3.24 -7.01
C GLU A 56 21.87 3.18 -8.32
N GLN A 57 20.52 3.16 -8.23
CA GLN A 57 19.65 3.17 -9.41
C GLN A 57 19.22 4.59 -9.77
N ASP A 58 19.06 4.84 -11.07
CA ASP A 58 18.56 6.10 -11.61
C ASP A 58 17.06 5.92 -11.99
N TYR A 59 16.19 6.11 -11.00
CA TYR A 59 14.73 6.05 -11.20
C TYR A 59 14.15 7.45 -11.32
N ASP A 60 13.59 7.79 -12.46
CA ASP A 60 12.90 9.08 -12.68
C ASP A 60 11.55 9.18 -11.94
N HIS A 61 10.97 8.05 -11.55
CA HIS A 61 9.60 7.93 -11.01
C HIS A 61 9.55 7.41 -9.57
N VAL A 62 10.69 7.30 -8.87
CA VAL A 62 10.75 6.78 -7.49
C VAL A 62 11.39 7.81 -6.55
N ILE A 63 10.71 8.10 -5.45
CA ILE A 63 11.27 8.80 -4.30
C ILE A 63 11.55 7.78 -3.21
N VAL A 64 12.81 7.61 -2.84
CA VAL A 64 13.21 6.75 -1.72
C VAL A 64 13.23 7.59 -0.43
N VAL A 65 12.49 7.13 0.58
CA VAL A 65 12.44 7.74 1.91
C VAL A 65 13.13 6.82 2.90
N ASP A 66 14.26 7.28 3.45
CA ASP A 66 15.05 6.51 4.41
C ASP A 66 14.46 6.60 5.83
N ARG A 67 14.04 5.45 6.35
CA ARG A 67 13.62 5.19 7.73
C ARG A 67 14.28 3.90 8.27
N ALA A 68 15.46 3.54 7.73
CA ALA A 68 16.23 2.36 8.10
C ALA A 68 17.64 2.67 8.62
N SER A 69 18.20 3.83 8.26
CA SER A 69 19.51 4.27 8.75
C SER A 69 19.50 4.59 10.24
N ASP A 70 20.67 4.61 10.86
CA ASP A 70 20.84 4.90 12.28
C ASP A 70 20.24 6.27 12.63
N GLY A 71 19.48 6.31 13.71
CA GLY A 71 18.76 7.50 14.16
C GLY A 71 17.48 7.83 13.37
N LEU A 72 17.19 7.12 12.27
CA LEU A 72 15.99 7.31 11.45
C LEU A 72 14.97 6.18 11.61
N ARG A 73 15.34 5.09 12.28
CA ARG A 73 14.47 3.91 12.46
C ARG A 73 13.18 4.25 13.19
N LEU A 74 12.18 3.42 12.97
CA LEU A 74 10.84 3.64 13.51
C LEU A 74 10.68 2.98 14.89
N ASN A 75 9.92 3.64 15.76
CA ASN A 75 9.52 3.03 17.02
C ASN A 75 8.70 1.75 16.74
N PRO A 76 9.03 0.60 17.34
CA PRO A 76 8.40 -0.70 17.10
C PRO A 76 6.86 -0.68 17.25
N LYS A 77 6.35 0.13 18.19
CA LYS A 77 4.91 0.26 18.43
C LYS A 77 4.14 0.88 17.25
N HIS A 78 4.83 1.54 16.35
CA HIS A 78 4.20 2.24 15.22
C HIS A 78 4.25 1.43 13.91
N GLY A 79 5.22 0.54 13.75
CA GLY A 79 5.37 -0.44 12.68
C GLY A 79 5.08 0.10 11.27
N VAL A 80 4.52 -0.76 10.43
CA VAL A 80 4.15 -0.46 9.04
C VAL A 80 3.14 0.70 8.93
N GLY A 81 2.28 0.89 9.92
CA GLY A 81 1.31 2.00 9.92
C GLY A 81 1.99 3.37 9.91
N LEU A 82 3.14 3.54 10.59
CA LEU A 82 3.90 4.77 10.50
C LEU A 82 4.63 4.91 9.16
N ALA A 83 5.17 3.82 8.60
CA ALA A 83 5.79 3.84 7.28
C ALA A 83 4.78 4.26 6.19
N ARG A 84 3.60 3.65 6.15
CA ARG A 84 2.50 4.05 5.25
C ARG A 84 2.09 5.51 5.48
N LYS A 85 2.00 5.93 6.75
CA LYS A 85 1.67 7.31 7.07
C LYS A 85 2.69 8.30 6.52
N ILE A 86 3.98 8.04 6.68
CA ILE A 86 5.07 8.89 6.15
C ILE A 86 4.94 9.05 4.63
N GLY A 87 4.79 7.94 3.90
CA GLY A 87 4.65 7.96 2.45
C GLY A 87 3.37 8.68 2.00
N CYS A 88 2.23 8.39 2.63
CA CYS A 88 0.96 9.04 2.28
C CYS A 88 0.92 10.52 2.67
N ASP A 89 1.51 10.93 3.79
CA ASP A 89 1.60 12.34 4.18
C ASP A 89 2.49 13.11 3.19
N LEU A 90 3.60 12.51 2.71
CA LEU A 90 4.43 13.10 1.64
C LEU A 90 3.65 13.20 0.33
N ALA A 91 2.95 12.14 -0.09
CA ALA A 91 2.10 12.17 -1.29
C ALA A 91 1.02 13.26 -1.18
N LEU A 92 0.38 13.39 -0.02
CA LEU A 92 -0.60 14.44 0.26
C LEU A 92 0.02 15.84 0.14
N ALA A 93 1.21 16.06 0.71
CA ALA A 93 1.93 17.32 0.61
C ALA A 93 2.27 17.66 -0.85
N LEU A 94 2.75 16.70 -1.63
CA LEU A 94 3.03 16.86 -3.07
C LEU A 94 1.75 17.19 -3.86
N ARG A 95 0.61 16.55 -3.52
CA ARG A 95 -0.68 16.86 -4.14
C ARG A 95 -1.13 18.30 -3.85
N PHE A 96 -1.05 18.75 -2.61
CA PHE A 96 -1.41 20.12 -2.25
C PHE A 96 -0.45 21.18 -2.81
N ALA A 97 0.82 20.81 -3.02
CA ALA A 97 1.80 21.65 -3.70
C ALA A 97 1.62 21.69 -5.24
N GLY A 98 0.60 21.02 -5.79
CA GLY A 98 0.34 20.96 -7.22
C GLY A 98 1.33 20.10 -8.03
N ARG A 99 2.15 19.28 -7.35
CA ARG A 99 3.16 18.40 -7.97
C ARG A 99 2.55 17.06 -8.42
N LEU A 100 1.39 16.68 -7.91
CA LEU A 100 0.62 15.52 -8.32
C LEU A 100 -0.75 15.96 -8.84
N ARG A 101 -1.22 15.31 -9.91
CA ARG A 101 -2.51 15.62 -10.54
C ARG A 101 -3.66 14.83 -9.90
N SER A 102 -3.40 13.59 -9.52
CA SER A 102 -4.43 12.70 -8.96
C SER A 102 -4.74 13.03 -7.50
N ASP A 103 -6.00 12.97 -7.13
CA ASP A 103 -6.47 13.04 -5.75
C ASP A 103 -6.46 11.68 -5.03
N TRP A 104 -5.95 10.64 -5.70
CA TRP A 104 -5.89 9.28 -5.16
C TRP A 104 -4.47 8.89 -4.73
N LEU A 105 -4.32 8.54 -3.46
CA LEU A 105 -3.12 8.00 -2.84
C LEU A 105 -3.22 6.47 -2.87
N LEU A 106 -2.46 5.85 -3.75
CA LEU A 106 -2.44 4.40 -3.91
C LEU A 106 -1.45 3.77 -2.94
N GLN A 107 -1.70 2.54 -2.57
CA GLN A 107 -0.87 1.82 -1.62
C GLN A 107 -0.70 0.38 -2.04
N SER A 108 0.51 -0.13 -1.83
CA SER A 108 0.87 -1.52 -2.06
C SER A 108 1.91 -1.97 -1.04
N ASP A 109 2.23 -3.24 -1.06
CA ASP A 109 3.37 -3.82 -0.37
C ASP A 109 4.49 -4.12 -1.37
N ALA A 110 5.69 -4.34 -0.89
CA ALA A 110 6.88 -4.52 -1.72
C ALA A 110 6.91 -5.88 -2.45
N ASP A 111 6.11 -6.84 -2.02
CA ASP A 111 5.99 -8.19 -2.56
C ASP A 111 4.79 -8.39 -3.51
N VAL A 112 4.00 -7.34 -3.76
CA VAL A 112 2.84 -7.41 -4.66
C VAL A 112 3.26 -7.47 -6.13
N VAL A 113 2.65 -8.37 -6.89
CA VAL A 113 2.83 -8.43 -8.34
C VAL A 113 1.67 -7.72 -9.04
N PHE A 114 2.01 -6.66 -9.78
CA PHE A 114 1.03 -5.87 -10.54
C PHE A 114 0.65 -6.59 -11.83
N PRO A 115 -0.65 -6.68 -12.15
CA PRO A 115 -1.12 -7.30 -13.38
C PRO A 115 -0.85 -6.43 -14.60
N ALA A 116 -0.79 -7.05 -15.78
CA ALA A 116 -0.96 -6.30 -17.01
C ALA A 116 -2.29 -5.51 -16.98
N GLY A 117 -2.26 -4.23 -17.37
CA GLY A 117 -3.44 -3.34 -17.27
C GLY A 117 -3.61 -2.68 -15.88
N TYR A 118 -2.60 -2.72 -15.01
CA TYR A 118 -2.64 -1.97 -13.76
C TYR A 118 -2.84 -0.46 -13.99
N ALA A 119 -2.26 0.08 -15.07
CA ALA A 119 -2.49 1.48 -15.48
C ALA A 119 -3.97 1.80 -15.70
N ASP A 120 -4.75 0.87 -16.27
CA ASP A 120 -6.20 1.04 -16.46
C ASP A 120 -6.95 1.08 -15.13
N LEU A 121 -6.51 0.29 -14.14
CA LEU A 121 -7.05 0.37 -12.77
C LEU A 121 -6.78 1.74 -12.13
N LEU A 122 -5.60 2.32 -12.37
CA LEU A 122 -5.27 3.67 -11.90
C LEU A 122 -6.17 4.73 -12.53
N GLN A 123 -6.43 4.60 -13.83
CA GLN A 123 -7.34 5.49 -14.54
C GLN A 123 -8.77 5.34 -14.03
N ALA A 124 -9.26 4.12 -13.88
CA ALA A 124 -10.58 3.84 -13.30
C ALA A 124 -10.71 4.38 -11.88
N CYS A 125 -9.64 4.33 -11.09
CA CYS A 125 -9.59 4.93 -9.76
C CYS A 125 -9.80 6.44 -9.78
N SER A 126 -9.38 7.13 -10.84
CA SER A 126 -9.44 8.58 -10.93
C SER A 126 -10.74 9.13 -11.55
N SER A 127 -11.65 8.26 -11.98
CA SER A 127 -12.84 8.66 -12.75
C SER A 127 -13.99 9.26 -11.93
N ASP A 128 -13.98 9.08 -10.61
CA ASP A 128 -15.06 9.51 -9.71
C ASP A 128 -14.53 9.78 -8.30
N ASP A 129 -14.88 10.90 -7.70
CA ASP A 129 -14.45 11.34 -6.37
C ASP A 129 -15.48 11.08 -5.27
N SER A 130 -16.54 10.30 -5.55
CA SER A 130 -17.60 10.02 -4.58
C SER A 130 -17.20 9.08 -3.45
N ALA A 131 -16.12 8.31 -3.62
CA ALA A 131 -15.62 7.35 -2.63
C ALA A 131 -14.53 7.94 -1.73
N GLY A 132 -14.48 7.50 -0.48
CA GLY A 132 -13.39 7.81 0.45
C GLY A 132 -12.18 6.91 0.28
N ALA A 133 -12.41 5.68 -0.18
CA ALA A 133 -11.38 4.71 -0.53
C ALA A 133 -11.88 3.75 -1.62
N ARG A 134 -10.95 3.14 -2.33
CA ARG A 134 -11.19 2.10 -3.32
C ARG A 134 -10.28 0.92 -3.07
N ILE A 135 -10.82 -0.28 -3.24
CA ILE A 135 -10.11 -1.54 -3.04
C ILE A 135 -9.94 -2.19 -4.41
N PHE A 136 -8.68 -2.45 -4.77
CA PHE A 136 -8.35 -3.15 -6.00
C PHE A 136 -8.68 -4.65 -5.88
N PRO A 137 -9.03 -5.31 -6.99
CA PRO A 137 -9.12 -6.76 -7.02
C PRO A 137 -7.79 -7.38 -6.62
N HIS A 138 -7.80 -8.34 -5.72
CA HIS A 138 -6.60 -8.99 -5.22
C HIS A 138 -6.85 -10.46 -4.93
N ARG A 139 -5.76 -11.24 -4.91
CA ARG A 139 -5.72 -12.63 -4.48
C ARG A 139 -4.35 -12.96 -3.91
N HIS A 140 -4.30 -13.84 -2.91
CA HIS A 140 -3.05 -14.38 -2.43
C HIS A 140 -2.52 -15.45 -3.41
N TYR A 141 -1.23 -15.36 -3.70
CA TYR A 141 -0.54 -16.28 -4.60
C TYR A 141 0.81 -16.67 -4.01
N SER A 142 1.16 -17.95 -4.12
CA SER A 142 2.49 -18.44 -3.82
C SER A 142 2.89 -19.50 -4.84
N SER A 143 4.17 -19.59 -5.16
CA SER A 143 4.76 -20.71 -5.94
C SER A 143 4.82 -22.01 -5.11
N ASP A 144 4.81 -21.93 -3.79
CA ASP A 144 4.64 -23.09 -2.90
C ASP A 144 3.18 -23.53 -2.89
N PRO A 145 2.86 -24.77 -3.28
CA PRO A 145 1.47 -25.25 -3.36
C PRO A 145 0.72 -25.20 -2.02
N THR A 146 1.42 -25.42 -0.90
CA THR A 146 0.82 -25.42 0.43
C THR A 146 0.43 -24.00 0.85
N LEU A 147 1.35 -23.04 0.65
CA LEU A 147 1.09 -21.63 0.92
C LEU A 147 0.04 -21.07 -0.03
N HIS A 148 0.07 -21.47 -1.30
CA HIS A 148 -0.96 -21.08 -2.27
C HIS A 148 -2.35 -21.54 -1.85
N TYR A 149 -2.49 -22.81 -1.44
CA TYR A 149 -3.76 -23.33 -0.94
C TYR A 149 -4.24 -22.59 0.33
N ALA A 150 -3.33 -22.35 1.26
CA ALA A 150 -3.64 -21.55 2.46
C ALA A 150 -4.12 -20.14 2.12
N GLY A 151 -3.48 -19.47 1.15
CA GLY A 151 -3.89 -18.17 0.62
C GLY A 151 -5.29 -18.20 0.01
N GLN A 152 -5.62 -19.23 -0.77
CA GLN A 152 -6.96 -19.38 -1.33
C GLN A 152 -8.04 -19.56 -0.24
N LEU A 153 -7.75 -20.35 0.80
CA LEU A 153 -8.68 -20.51 1.95
C LEU A 153 -8.85 -19.19 2.70
N TYR A 154 -7.78 -18.41 2.86
CA TYR A 154 -7.84 -17.10 3.47
C TYR A 154 -8.72 -16.14 2.67
N ASP A 155 -8.54 -16.07 1.34
CA ASP A 155 -9.35 -15.24 0.45
C ASP A 155 -10.85 -15.63 0.51
N GLN A 156 -11.15 -16.94 0.55
CA GLN A 156 -12.52 -17.43 0.72
C GLN A 156 -13.10 -17.02 2.07
N HIS A 157 -12.33 -17.17 3.15
CA HIS A 157 -12.74 -16.78 4.49
C HIS A 157 -13.05 -15.29 4.57
N MET A 158 -12.17 -14.45 4.03
CA MET A 158 -12.38 -13.00 4.00
C MET A 158 -13.60 -12.60 3.18
N SER A 159 -13.80 -13.25 2.03
CA SER A 159 -14.98 -13.02 1.19
C SER A 159 -16.28 -13.45 1.89
N TYR A 160 -16.27 -14.57 2.59
CA TYR A 160 -17.39 -15.03 3.40
C TYR A 160 -17.72 -14.05 4.53
N TYR A 161 -16.70 -13.57 5.24
CA TYR A 161 -16.85 -12.57 6.29
C TYR A 161 -17.49 -11.27 5.77
N VAL A 162 -16.97 -10.75 4.65
CA VAL A 162 -17.52 -9.53 4.01
C VAL A 162 -18.97 -9.75 3.55
N ALA A 163 -19.28 -10.91 2.97
CA ALA A 163 -20.65 -11.26 2.56
C ALA A 163 -21.60 -11.30 3.77
N GLY A 164 -21.16 -11.88 4.89
CA GLY A 164 -21.93 -11.90 6.14
C GLY A 164 -22.21 -10.48 6.67
N LEU A 165 -21.22 -9.60 6.64
CA LEU A 165 -21.41 -8.19 6.99
C LEU A 165 -22.41 -7.48 6.06
N ALA A 166 -22.34 -7.76 4.75
CA ALA A 166 -23.29 -7.20 3.78
C ALA A 166 -24.72 -7.67 4.02
N MET A 167 -24.91 -8.98 4.28
CA MET A 167 -26.22 -9.55 4.63
C MET A 167 -26.80 -8.94 5.91
N ALA A 168 -25.94 -8.61 6.89
CA ALA A 168 -26.33 -7.92 8.12
C ALA A 168 -26.59 -6.40 7.93
N GLY A 169 -26.49 -5.88 6.71
CA GLY A 169 -26.68 -4.45 6.42
C GLY A 169 -25.56 -3.56 6.95
N SER A 170 -24.38 -4.12 7.25
CA SER A 170 -23.26 -3.35 7.77
C SER A 170 -22.66 -2.45 6.71
N ARG A 171 -22.45 -1.18 7.05
CA ARG A 171 -21.70 -0.25 6.20
C ARG A 171 -20.22 -0.61 6.02
N TYR A 172 -19.70 -1.49 6.86
CA TYR A 172 -18.31 -1.94 6.87
C TYR A 172 -18.08 -3.24 6.10
N ALA A 173 -19.01 -3.62 5.22
CA ALA A 173 -18.90 -4.79 4.35
C ALA A 173 -17.92 -4.52 3.20
N HIS A 174 -16.64 -4.45 3.51
CA HIS A 174 -15.55 -4.30 2.54
C HIS A 174 -14.30 -5.06 3.01
N HIS A 175 -13.46 -5.46 2.05
CA HIS A 175 -12.14 -6.00 2.37
C HIS A 175 -11.23 -4.93 2.97
N SER A 176 -10.33 -5.34 3.84
CA SER A 176 -9.29 -4.48 4.44
C SER A 176 -7.94 -5.13 4.18
N LEU A 177 -7.24 -4.64 3.16
CA LEU A 177 -5.93 -5.14 2.77
C LEU A 177 -5.07 -3.97 2.29
N GLY A 178 -4.05 -3.64 3.06
CA GLY A 178 -3.23 -2.45 2.88
C GLY A 178 -2.47 -2.41 1.55
N SER A 179 -2.20 -3.58 0.97
CA SER A 179 -1.50 -3.74 -0.31
C SER A 179 -2.37 -3.47 -1.55
N SER A 180 -3.68 -3.28 -1.41
CA SER A 180 -4.61 -3.17 -2.55
C SER A 180 -5.61 -2.01 -2.39
N VAL A 181 -5.18 -0.87 -1.86
CA VAL A 181 -6.04 0.26 -1.52
C VAL A 181 -5.60 1.54 -2.21
N ALA A 182 -6.58 2.32 -2.67
CA ALA A 182 -6.43 3.73 -2.98
C ALA A 182 -7.31 4.56 -2.03
N VAL A 183 -6.77 5.67 -1.51
CA VAL A 183 -7.44 6.55 -0.57
C VAL A 183 -7.56 7.95 -1.17
N HIS A 184 -8.76 8.53 -1.13
CA HIS A 184 -8.95 9.88 -1.62
C HIS A 184 -8.26 10.90 -0.69
N ALA A 185 -7.44 11.79 -1.23
CA ALA A 185 -6.56 12.71 -0.50
C ALA A 185 -7.32 13.58 0.53
N LYS A 186 -8.49 14.12 0.15
CA LYS A 186 -9.33 14.93 1.08
C LYS A 186 -9.85 14.07 2.23
N SER A 187 -10.30 12.85 1.95
CA SER A 187 -10.81 11.93 2.98
C SER A 187 -9.68 11.47 3.91
N TYR A 188 -8.49 11.18 3.35
CA TYR A 188 -7.29 10.86 4.11
C TYR A 188 -6.90 11.98 5.08
N ALA A 189 -6.87 13.23 4.61
CA ALA A 189 -6.59 14.40 5.43
C ALA A 189 -7.65 14.58 6.54
N ALA A 190 -8.94 14.44 6.22
CA ALA A 190 -10.04 14.60 7.17
C ALA A 190 -9.98 13.60 8.33
N VAL A 191 -9.51 12.37 8.10
CA VAL A 191 -9.34 11.36 9.16
C VAL A 191 -7.96 11.42 9.84
N ARG A 192 -7.12 12.39 9.48
CA ARG A 192 -5.74 12.57 9.97
C ARG A 192 -4.79 11.43 9.61
N GLY A 193 -5.07 10.77 8.49
CA GLY A 193 -4.22 9.73 7.91
C GLY A 193 -4.21 8.41 8.66
N TYR A 194 -3.18 7.60 8.35
CA TYR A 194 -2.98 6.29 8.96
C TYR A 194 -2.81 6.37 10.48
N PRO A 195 -3.39 5.42 11.23
CA PRO A 195 -3.02 5.23 12.62
C PRO A 195 -1.62 4.63 12.72
N LYS A 196 -0.83 5.12 13.69
CA LYS A 196 0.52 4.62 13.96
C LYS A 196 0.41 3.30 14.74
N ARG A 197 0.33 2.19 14.02
CA ARG A 197 0.15 0.84 14.57
C ARG A 197 1.06 -0.15 13.86
N SER A 198 1.45 -1.20 14.56
CA SER A 198 2.26 -2.28 14.00
C SER A 198 1.47 -3.24 13.11
N ALA A 199 0.14 -3.30 13.27
CA ALA A 199 -0.75 -4.13 12.45
C ALA A 199 -2.19 -3.58 12.43
N GLY A 200 -2.95 -3.93 11.38
CA GLY A 200 -4.35 -3.56 11.20
C GLY A 200 -4.58 -2.07 10.95
N GLU A 201 -3.55 -1.34 10.58
CA GLU A 201 -3.59 0.09 10.29
C GLU A 201 -4.54 0.40 9.12
N ASP A 202 -4.62 -0.48 8.14
CA ASP A 202 -5.51 -0.44 6.99
C ASP A 202 -6.97 -0.61 7.40
N PHE A 203 -7.28 -1.61 8.22
CA PHE A 203 -8.61 -1.82 8.78
C PHE A 203 -9.12 -0.57 9.53
N TYR A 204 -8.29 -0.02 10.41
CA TYR A 204 -8.68 1.16 11.17
C TYR A 204 -8.81 2.42 10.28
N LEU A 205 -7.95 2.57 9.27
CA LEU A 205 -8.07 3.66 8.31
C LEU A 205 -9.36 3.56 7.52
N LEU A 206 -9.62 2.40 6.89
CA LEU A 206 -10.82 2.18 6.08
C LEU A 206 -12.10 2.38 6.88
N ASN A 207 -12.14 1.95 8.14
CA ASN A 207 -13.27 2.18 9.04
C ASN A 207 -13.50 3.66 9.35
N LYS A 208 -12.44 4.48 9.45
CA LYS A 208 -12.59 5.93 9.59
C LYS A 208 -13.11 6.55 8.28
N LEU A 209 -12.54 6.19 7.15
CA LEU A 209 -12.93 6.68 5.83
C LEU A 209 -14.39 6.35 5.52
N ARG A 210 -14.84 5.12 5.86
CA ARG A 210 -16.21 4.68 5.64
C ARG A 210 -17.27 5.49 6.41
N LYS A 211 -16.86 6.23 7.45
CA LYS A 211 -17.74 7.17 8.15
C LYS A 211 -17.96 8.45 7.35
N LEU A 212 -17.06 8.81 6.47
CA LEU A 212 -17.11 10.04 5.64
C LEU A 212 -17.73 9.77 4.27
N ALA A 213 -17.34 8.69 3.61
CA ALA A 213 -17.75 8.36 2.25
C ALA A 213 -17.71 6.83 2.03
N PRO A 214 -18.31 6.31 0.94
CA PRO A 214 -18.25 4.90 0.60
C PRO A 214 -16.81 4.39 0.44
N VAL A 215 -16.60 3.11 0.81
CA VAL A 215 -15.46 2.31 0.37
C VAL A 215 -15.95 1.42 -0.76
N GLN A 216 -15.39 1.60 -1.95
CA GLN A 216 -15.85 0.93 -3.17
C GLN A 216 -14.84 -0.14 -3.59
N ARG A 217 -15.31 -1.27 -4.12
CA ARG A 217 -14.46 -2.26 -4.78
C ARG A 217 -14.41 -1.99 -6.27
N LEU A 218 -13.20 -1.86 -6.81
CA LEU A 218 -12.99 -1.78 -8.25
C LEU A 218 -13.17 -3.14 -8.91
N GLN A 219 -13.49 -3.11 -10.20
CA GLN A 219 -13.50 -4.28 -11.07
C GLN A 219 -12.31 -4.17 -12.01
N GLY A 220 -11.73 -5.28 -12.42
CA GLY A 220 -10.63 -5.30 -13.37
C GLY A 220 -9.55 -6.34 -13.07
N PRO A 221 -8.34 -6.15 -13.61
CA PRO A 221 -7.21 -7.04 -13.37
C PRO A 221 -6.90 -7.20 -11.88
N THR A 222 -6.47 -8.40 -11.48
CA THR A 222 -6.28 -8.79 -10.08
C THR A 222 -4.82 -8.69 -9.68
N LEU A 223 -4.52 -7.98 -8.58
CA LEU A 223 -3.22 -7.97 -7.93
C LEU A 223 -2.92 -9.35 -7.34
N SER A 224 -1.67 -9.81 -7.46
CA SER A 224 -1.19 -11.01 -6.76
C SER A 224 -0.34 -10.59 -5.55
N ILE A 225 -0.70 -11.09 -4.39
CA ILE A 225 -0.15 -10.71 -3.08
C ILE A 225 0.49 -11.93 -2.45
#